data_a9b91e3a2316025f247658de0882b95a
#
_entry.id   a9b91e3a2316025f247658de0882b95a
#
_cell.length_a   1.000
_cell.length_b   1.000
_cell.length_c   1.000
_cell.angle_alpha   90.00
_cell.angle_beta   90.00
_cell.angle_gamma   90.00
#
_symmetry.space_group_name_H-M   'P 1'
#
loop_
_entity.id
_entity.type
_entity.pdbx_description
1 polymer ?
#
loop_
_entity_poly.entity_id
_entity_poly.type
_entity_poly.pdbx_seq_one_letter_code
_entity_poly.pdbx_strand_id
1 'polypeptide(L)'
;MAETMKTAVFTGIKEIELQECERPVPKGNKALVKIDATAICTWEQRVYTGVNKVEFPFIGGHEIAAHIVELGDEVNRTEWAVGDKVVVGATLQCRNCFYCKTGNSQSCDHFNHSAHLEGMP
;
A
#
# COMPACT_ATOMS: atom_id res chain seq x y z
N MET A 1 19.37 -3.03 -15.82
CA MET A 1 19.14 -3.71 -14.53
C MET A 1 17.92 -3.06 -13.89
N ALA A 2 17.05 -3.85 -13.28
CA ALA A 2 15.93 -3.28 -12.53
C ALA A 2 16.46 -2.47 -11.33
N GLU A 3 15.84 -1.33 -11.06
CA GLU A 3 16.15 -0.52 -9.88
C GLU A 3 15.65 -1.25 -8.63
N THR A 4 16.43 -1.27 -7.55
CA THR A 4 16.06 -1.93 -6.29
C THR A 4 15.72 -0.92 -5.21
N MET A 5 14.96 -1.38 -4.22
CA MET A 5 14.61 -0.61 -3.02
C MET A 5 14.74 -1.49 -1.77
N LYS A 6 14.87 -0.84 -0.61
CA LYS A 6 14.87 -1.54 0.68
C LYS A 6 13.46 -1.61 1.24
N THR A 7 13.10 -2.76 1.77
CA THR A 7 11.78 -3.04 2.34
C THR A 7 11.93 -3.72 3.70
N ALA A 8 11.17 -3.27 4.70
CA ALA A 8 11.05 -3.94 5.98
C ALA A 8 9.99 -5.05 5.86
N VAL A 9 10.39 -6.27 6.06
CA VAL A 9 9.55 -7.47 5.89
C VAL A 9 9.40 -8.18 7.23
N PHE A 10 8.16 -8.43 7.65
CA PHE A 10 7.88 -9.34 8.75
C PHE A 10 8.08 -10.77 8.24
N THR A 11 9.09 -11.44 8.73
CA THR A 11 9.44 -12.81 8.34
C THR A 11 8.86 -13.86 9.29
N GLY A 12 8.42 -13.43 10.46
CA GLY A 12 7.81 -14.27 11.48
C GLY A 12 7.36 -13.44 12.69
N ILE A 13 6.85 -14.12 13.72
CA ILE A 13 6.48 -13.49 14.98
C ILE A 13 7.75 -12.97 15.66
N LYS A 14 7.78 -11.66 15.95
CA LYS A 14 8.92 -10.91 16.50
C LYS A 14 10.16 -10.88 15.60
N GLU A 15 9.96 -11.11 14.31
CA GLU A 15 11.04 -11.11 13.32
C GLU A 15 10.73 -10.11 12.22
N ILE A 16 11.66 -9.17 12.00
CA ILE A 16 11.62 -8.20 10.90
C ILE A 16 13.01 -8.14 10.28
N GLU A 17 13.06 -8.21 8.96
CA GLU A 17 14.29 -8.09 8.19
C GLU A 17 14.20 -6.95 7.18
N LEU A 18 15.34 -6.30 6.92
CA LEU A 18 15.48 -5.41 5.78
C LEU A 18 15.91 -6.23 4.57
N GLN A 19 15.07 -6.26 3.55
CA GLN A 19 15.33 -6.97 2.32
C GLN A 19 15.42 -6.00 1.15
N GLU A 20 16.19 -6.36 0.13
CA GLU A 20 16.18 -5.68 -1.16
C GLU A 20 15.15 -6.33 -2.08
N CYS A 21 14.30 -5.52 -2.70
CA CYS A 21 13.36 -5.98 -3.71
C CYS A 21 13.40 -5.05 -4.93
N GLU A 22 12.88 -5.51 -6.04
CA GLU A 22 12.73 -4.70 -7.24
C GLU A 22 11.79 -3.53 -6.99
N ARG A 23 12.17 -2.33 -7.46
CA ARG A 23 11.31 -1.16 -7.42
C ARG A 23 10.12 -1.39 -8.35
N PRO A 24 8.87 -1.26 -7.88
CA PRO A 24 7.70 -1.41 -8.73
C PRO A 24 7.65 -0.39 -9.86
N VAL A 25 7.08 -0.79 -10.98
CA VAL A 25 6.81 0.10 -12.11
C VAL A 25 5.29 0.25 -12.24
N PRO A 26 4.74 1.47 -12.12
CA PRO A 26 3.31 1.67 -12.19
C PRO A 26 2.81 1.46 -13.62
N LYS A 27 1.65 0.81 -13.76
CA LYS A 27 0.97 0.56 -15.05
C LYS A 27 -0.50 0.96 -14.94
N GLY A 28 -1.09 1.30 -16.06
CA GLY A 28 -2.50 1.67 -16.13
C GLY A 28 -2.79 2.92 -15.29
N ASN A 29 -3.80 2.87 -14.44
CA ASN A 29 -4.25 3.96 -13.58
C ASN A 29 -3.54 4.03 -12.21
N LYS A 30 -2.39 3.38 -12.05
CA LYS A 30 -1.61 3.34 -10.81
C LYS A 30 -0.52 4.40 -10.80
N ALA A 31 -0.15 4.85 -9.61
CA ALA A 31 1.00 5.73 -9.38
C ALA A 31 2.00 5.04 -8.46
N LEU A 32 3.29 5.25 -8.72
CA LEU A 32 4.34 4.92 -7.77
C LEU A 32 4.59 6.13 -6.87
N VAL A 33 4.57 5.89 -5.59
CA VAL A 33 4.84 6.91 -4.58
C VAL A 33 6.13 6.59 -3.82
N LYS A 34 6.90 7.61 -3.51
CA LYS A 34 8.01 7.50 -2.55
C LYS A 34 7.49 7.84 -1.18
N ILE A 35 7.66 6.91 -0.25
CA ILE A 35 7.21 7.08 1.13
C ILE A 35 8.10 8.11 1.84
N ASP A 36 7.51 9.18 2.34
CA ASP A 36 8.19 10.19 3.14
C ASP A 36 8.14 9.86 4.63
N ALA A 37 6.99 9.32 5.08
CA ALA A 37 6.79 8.85 6.45
C ALA A 37 5.68 7.80 6.50
N THR A 38 5.81 6.86 7.41
CA THR A 38 4.75 5.91 7.77
C THR A 38 4.63 5.81 9.28
N ALA A 39 3.42 5.79 9.79
CA ALA A 39 3.18 5.53 11.20
C ALA A 39 3.18 4.02 11.47
N ILE A 40 3.60 3.64 12.66
CA ILE A 40 3.50 2.28 13.16
C ILE A 40 2.22 2.17 13.97
N CYS A 41 1.19 1.60 13.33
CA CYS A 41 -0.10 1.37 13.96
C CYS A 41 -0.02 0.24 14.99
N THR A 42 -0.94 0.23 15.94
CA THR A 42 -1.11 -0.90 16.86
C THR A 42 -1.41 -2.21 16.13
N TRP A 43 -1.94 -2.14 14.90
CA TRP A 43 -2.18 -3.31 14.08
C TRP A 43 -0.88 -4.04 13.72
N GLU A 44 0.16 -3.33 13.26
CA GLU A 44 1.49 -3.89 13.00
C GLU A 44 2.15 -4.43 14.28
N GLN A 45 1.99 -3.75 15.41
CA GLN A 45 2.49 -4.24 16.70
C GLN A 45 1.83 -5.57 17.08
N ARG A 46 0.53 -5.73 16.80
CA ARG A 46 -0.20 -6.98 17.04
C ARG A 46 0.19 -8.09 16.07
N VAL A 47 0.52 -7.76 14.82
CA VAL A 47 1.13 -8.73 13.87
C VAL A 47 2.50 -9.17 14.40
N TYR A 48 3.36 -8.22 14.75
CA TYR A 48 4.70 -8.50 15.30
C TYR A 48 4.66 -9.42 16.51
N THR A 49 3.72 -9.21 17.41
CA THR A 49 3.57 -10.03 18.64
C THR A 49 2.76 -11.30 18.42
N GLY A 50 2.23 -11.56 17.22
CA GLY A 50 1.45 -12.76 16.89
C GLY A 50 0.00 -12.73 17.39
N VAL A 51 -0.49 -11.59 17.88
CA VAL A 51 -1.89 -11.39 18.28
C VAL A 51 -2.79 -11.38 17.04
N ASN A 52 -2.41 -10.60 16.02
CA ASN A 52 -3.06 -10.66 14.71
C ASN A 52 -2.33 -11.68 13.84
N LYS A 53 -3.09 -12.65 13.33
CA LYS A 53 -2.55 -13.69 12.46
C LYS A 53 -2.54 -13.20 11.02
N VAL A 54 -1.37 -13.26 10.40
CA VAL A 54 -1.15 -13.02 8.97
C VAL A 54 -0.29 -14.13 8.41
N GLU A 55 -0.29 -14.30 7.10
CA GLU A 55 0.67 -15.16 6.43
C GLU A 55 2.01 -14.43 6.29
N PHE A 56 3.11 -15.09 6.61
CA PHE A 56 4.45 -14.56 6.40
C PHE A 56 5.06 -15.11 5.09
N PRO A 57 5.91 -14.35 4.38
CA PRO A 57 6.36 -12.99 4.68
C PRO A 57 5.27 -11.94 4.48
N PHE A 58 5.31 -10.86 5.25
CA PHE A 58 4.31 -9.80 5.21
C PHE A 58 4.99 -8.42 5.26
N ILE A 59 4.52 -7.49 4.42
CA ILE A 59 4.94 -6.10 4.45
C ILE A 59 3.83 -5.26 5.07
N GLY A 60 4.12 -4.62 6.18
CA GLY A 60 3.20 -3.75 6.90
C GLY A 60 3.31 -2.29 6.47
N GLY A 61 2.43 -1.48 7.06
CA GLY A 61 2.37 -0.04 6.83
C GLY A 61 1.15 0.35 6.01
N HIS A 62 0.22 1.06 6.64
CA HIS A 62 -1.02 1.52 5.99
C HIS A 62 -1.38 2.97 6.34
N GLU A 63 -0.53 3.66 7.09
CA GLU A 63 -0.67 5.07 7.45
C GLU A 63 0.51 5.84 6.85
N ILE A 64 0.41 6.15 5.55
CA ILE A 64 1.53 6.56 4.71
C ILE A 64 1.32 7.98 4.20
N ALA A 65 2.29 8.86 4.45
CA ALA A 65 2.48 10.11 3.73
C ALA A 65 3.60 9.92 2.70
N ALA A 66 3.36 10.37 1.49
CA ALA A 66 4.24 10.11 0.37
C ALA A 66 4.16 11.21 -0.69
N HIS A 67 4.99 11.14 -1.71
CA HIS A 67 4.84 11.93 -2.92
C HIS A 67 4.93 11.04 -4.17
N ILE A 68 4.25 11.46 -5.22
CA ILE A 68 4.22 10.74 -6.50
C ILE A 68 5.59 10.89 -7.18
N VAL A 69 6.19 9.77 -7.59
CA VAL A 69 7.45 9.76 -8.34
C VAL A 69 7.28 9.26 -9.77
N GLU A 70 6.23 8.49 -10.04
CA GLU A 70 5.96 7.97 -11.38
C GLU A 70 4.45 7.71 -11.55
N LEU A 71 3.94 7.95 -12.75
CA LEU A 71 2.53 7.75 -13.10
C LEU A 71 2.41 6.70 -14.20
N GLY A 72 1.48 5.76 -14.02
CA GLY A 72 1.09 4.84 -15.08
C GLY A 72 0.46 5.56 -16.28
N ASP A 73 0.36 4.87 -17.37
CA ASP A 73 -0.01 5.40 -18.68
C ASP A 73 -1.49 5.83 -18.78
N GLU A 74 -2.38 5.29 -17.95
CA GLU A 74 -3.81 5.63 -17.91
C GLU A 74 -4.17 6.65 -16.81
N VAL A 75 -3.19 7.13 -16.01
CA VAL A 75 -3.47 8.12 -14.96
C VAL A 75 -3.87 9.46 -15.58
N ASN A 76 -4.96 10.04 -15.08
CA ASN A 76 -5.40 11.38 -15.48
C ASN A 76 -4.40 12.45 -15.03
N ARG A 77 -3.59 12.92 -15.96
CA ARG A 77 -2.51 13.90 -15.73
C ARG A 77 -3.01 15.34 -15.56
N THR A 78 -4.31 15.59 -15.66
CA THR A 78 -4.90 16.88 -15.28
C THR A 78 -5.25 16.93 -13.80
N GLU A 79 -5.33 15.78 -13.15
CA GLU A 79 -5.63 15.65 -11.71
C GLU A 79 -4.38 15.31 -10.89
N TRP A 80 -3.44 14.58 -11.48
CA TRP A 80 -2.26 14.06 -10.78
C TRP A 80 -0.96 14.37 -11.51
N ALA A 81 0.04 14.82 -10.75
CA ALA A 81 1.38 15.10 -11.26
C ALA A 81 2.47 14.45 -10.42
N VAL A 82 3.63 14.18 -11.04
CA VAL A 82 4.85 13.82 -10.31
C VAL A 82 5.23 14.95 -9.38
N GLY A 83 5.52 14.64 -8.13
CA GLY A 83 5.80 15.58 -7.05
C GLY A 83 4.61 15.90 -6.16
N ASP A 84 3.38 15.52 -6.53
CA ASP A 84 2.21 15.72 -5.69
C ASP A 84 2.37 14.97 -4.37
N LYS A 85 2.07 15.66 -3.27
CA LYS A 85 2.01 15.06 -1.93
C LYS A 85 0.69 14.36 -1.73
N VAL A 86 0.75 13.13 -1.25
CA VAL A 86 -0.41 12.26 -1.10
C VAL A 86 -0.40 11.55 0.25
N VAL A 87 -1.59 11.20 0.71
CA VAL A 87 -1.81 10.23 1.78
C VAL A 87 -2.37 8.97 1.15
N VAL A 88 -1.76 7.83 1.43
CA VAL A 88 -2.23 6.55 0.90
C VAL A 88 -3.35 6.02 1.79
N GLY A 89 -4.53 5.81 1.19
CA GLY A 89 -5.68 5.23 1.90
C GLY A 89 -5.41 3.77 2.25
N ALA A 90 -5.79 3.38 3.48
CA ALA A 90 -5.57 2.03 4.00
C ALA A 90 -6.35 0.95 3.26
N THR A 91 -7.35 1.33 2.46
CA THR A 91 -8.33 0.39 1.93
C THR A 91 -8.80 0.77 0.54
N LEU A 92 -8.96 -0.22 -0.32
CA LEU A 92 -9.56 -0.04 -1.64
C LEU A 92 -11.02 -0.49 -1.62
N GLN A 93 -11.90 0.45 -1.91
CA GLN A 93 -13.32 0.18 -2.09
C GLN A 93 -13.62 -0.13 -3.56
N CYS A 94 -14.55 -1.04 -3.80
CA CYS A 94 -14.92 -1.44 -5.17
C CYS A 94 -15.66 -0.35 -5.96
N ARG A 95 -16.20 0.68 -5.29
CA ARG A 95 -16.99 1.78 -5.83
C ARG A 95 -18.28 1.35 -6.58
N ASN A 96 -18.63 0.08 -6.52
CA ASN A 96 -19.76 -0.48 -7.28
C ASN A 96 -20.82 -1.20 -6.44
N CYS A 97 -20.53 -1.66 -5.22
CA CYS A 97 -21.50 -2.28 -4.33
C CYS A 97 -22.50 -1.25 -3.75
N PHE A 98 -23.54 -1.74 -3.10
CA PHE A 98 -24.56 -0.92 -2.46
C PHE A 98 -23.95 0.12 -1.51
N TYR A 99 -23.04 -0.30 -0.63
CA TYR A 99 -22.44 0.58 0.36
C TYR A 99 -21.60 1.69 -0.29
N CYS A 100 -20.81 1.37 -1.31
CA CYS A 100 -20.06 2.38 -2.03
C CYS A 100 -20.94 3.41 -2.73
N LYS A 101 -22.03 2.96 -3.34
CA LYS A 101 -22.98 3.84 -4.06
C LYS A 101 -23.83 4.72 -3.15
N THR A 102 -24.01 4.30 -1.90
CA THR A 102 -24.79 5.05 -0.88
C THR A 102 -23.94 5.91 0.05
N GLY A 103 -22.62 6.03 -0.21
CA GLY A 103 -21.71 6.85 0.58
C GLY A 103 -21.15 6.18 1.84
N ASN A 104 -21.39 4.89 2.02
CA ASN A 104 -20.90 4.08 3.14
C ASN A 104 -19.75 3.17 2.71
N SER A 105 -18.80 3.70 1.96
CA SER A 105 -17.71 2.93 1.35
C SER A 105 -16.81 2.21 2.35
N GLN A 106 -16.76 2.64 3.61
CA GLN A 106 -16.09 1.94 4.70
C GLN A 106 -16.69 0.53 4.98
N SER A 107 -17.92 0.28 4.57
CA SER A 107 -18.61 -1.01 4.69
C SER A 107 -18.62 -1.79 3.37
N CYS A 108 -17.69 -1.49 2.45
CA CYS A 108 -17.62 -2.13 1.15
C CYS A 108 -17.58 -3.66 1.25
N ASP A 109 -18.47 -4.35 0.53
CA ASP A 109 -18.52 -5.82 0.49
C ASP A 109 -17.31 -6.47 -0.19
N HIS A 110 -16.62 -5.72 -1.06
CA HIS A 110 -15.48 -6.17 -1.85
C HIS A 110 -14.20 -5.47 -1.40
N PHE A 111 -14.04 -5.36 -0.12
CA PHE A 111 -12.88 -4.74 0.50
C PHE A 111 -11.63 -5.58 0.27
N ASN A 112 -10.64 -5.02 -0.39
CA ASN A 112 -9.40 -5.71 -0.69
C ASN A 112 -8.19 -5.01 -0.05
N HIS A 113 -7.68 -5.57 1.03
CA HIS A 113 -6.51 -5.07 1.73
C HIS A 113 -5.19 -5.26 0.95
N SER A 114 -5.13 -6.24 0.06
CA SER A 114 -3.90 -6.58 -0.65
C SER A 114 -3.71 -5.83 -1.97
N ALA A 115 -4.70 -5.07 -2.42
CA ALA A 115 -4.62 -4.40 -3.72
C ALA A 115 -3.58 -3.27 -3.79
N HIS A 116 -3.08 -2.78 -2.65
CA HIS A 116 -1.97 -1.83 -2.62
C HIS A 116 -0.61 -2.50 -2.85
N LEU A 117 -0.56 -3.80 -2.67
CA LEU A 117 0.67 -4.59 -2.58
C LEU A 117 0.95 -5.36 -3.87
N GLU A 118 0.15 -5.14 -4.94
CA GLU A 118 0.45 -5.72 -6.25
C GLU A 118 1.82 -5.25 -6.73
N GLY A 119 2.73 -6.20 -6.86
CA GLY A 119 4.12 -5.96 -7.25
C GLY A 119 5.10 -5.84 -6.07
N MET A 120 4.63 -5.98 -4.85
CA MET A 120 5.47 -6.11 -3.66
C MET A 120 5.63 -7.60 -3.33
N PRO A 121 6.82 -8.05 -2.89
CA PRO A 121 7.05 -9.43 -2.47
C PRO A 121 6.23 -9.81 -1.25
#